data_dfb326514730b6264b31b171988e9686
#
_entry.id   dfb326514730b6264b31b171988e9686
#
_cell.length_a   1.000
_cell.length_b   1.000
_cell.length_c   1.000
_cell.angle_alpha   90.00
_cell.angle_beta   90.00
_cell.angle_gamma   90.00
#
_symmetry.space_group_name_H-M   'P 1'
#
loop_
_entity.id
_entity.type
_entity.pdbx_description
1 polymer ?
#
loop_
_entity_poly.entity_id
_entity_poly.type
_entity_poly.pdbx_seq_one_letter_code
_entity_poly.pdbx_strand_id
1 'polypeptide(L)'
;MGARENSSGGNNHYFKVSGSGLLYQSSREPKEGFEEHISEKTGAVSYWRVFWNGIEGYLSDINVREMDFNGIKAKYVSIKISDEDGNYFINVPLMTQKGGINSYVKSLVRYLPNIDLKRKVVINPAHARKGDQYAPGNFFISYARETPDGKDELIQQYYKNGQNGWPDRVESTDIMGNKKFDYTAQDTFAFQVFKQYLEKFKAENEKSEQNRGQSIGATPTAQTPPPSYATQAPSQTPPPSYQQ
;
A
#
# COMPACT_ATOMS: atom_id res chain seq x y z
N MET A 1 28.40 -8.28 4.69
CA MET A 1 28.00 -6.96 4.16
C MET A 1 26.61 -6.66 4.69
N GLY A 2 26.49 -5.75 5.66
CA GLY A 2 25.22 -5.40 6.30
C GLY A 2 24.34 -4.60 5.35
N ALA A 3 23.07 -4.96 5.25
CA ALA A 3 22.07 -4.13 4.62
C ALA A 3 21.99 -2.79 5.40
N ARG A 4 22.33 -1.69 4.74
CA ARG A 4 22.09 -0.36 5.27
C ARG A 4 20.57 -0.17 5.42
N GLU A 5 20.10 0.00 6.65
CA GLU A 5 18.81 0.62 6.89
C GLU A 5 18.90 2.04 6.34
N ASN A 6 18.26 2.29 5.21
CA ASN A 6 18.05 3.65 4.74
C ASN A 6 17.02 4.29 5.69
N SER A 7 17.51 4.98 6.69
CA SER A 7 16.76 5.94 7.48
C SER A 7 16.56 7.22 6.65
N SER A 8 15.88 7.14 5.51
CA SER A 8 15.28 8.30 4.87
C SER A 8 13.95 8.55 5.57
N GLY A 9 13.88 9.64 6.33
CA GLY A 9 12.81 10.05 7.22
C GLY A 9 11.41 10.10 6.64
N GLY A 10 10.79 8.95 6.53
CA GLY A 10 9.38 8.74 6.27
C GLY A 10 9.02 7.40 6.88
N ASN A 11 7.90 7.37 7.62
CA ASN A 11 7.40 6.18 8.29
C ASN A 11 6.86 5.21 7.22
N ASN A 12 7.74 4.46 6.55
CA ASN A 12 7.39 3.55 5.45
C ASN A 12 7.22 2.12 5.98
N HIS A 13 6.05 1.56 5.82
CA HIS A 13 5.71 0.21 6.24
C HIS A 13 5.46 -0.68 5.03
N TYR A 14 6.14 -1.83 4.97
CA TYR A 14 6.04 -2.76 3.84
C TYR A 14 5.31 -4.03 4.24
N PHE A 15 4.30 -4.41 3.46
CA PHE A 15 3.45 -5.57 3.67
C PHE A 15 3.53 -6.52 2.48
N LYS A 16 3.33 -7.80 2.78
CA LYS A 16 3.22 -8.88 1.81
C LYS A 16 1.89 -9.59 1.98
N VAL A 17 1.46 -10.28 0.94
CA VAL A 17 0.29 -11.17 1.00
C VAL A 17 0.80 -12.60 0.86
N SER A 18 0.46 -13.46 1.83
CA SER A 18 0.84 -14.88 1.83
C SER A 18 0.04 -15.68 0.79
N GLY A 19 0.45 -16.92 0.53
CA GLY A 19 -0.32 -17.84 -0.31
C GLY A 19 -1.71 -18.17 0.23
N SER A 20 -1.93 -18.05 1.54
CA SER A 20 -3.23 -18.20 2.20
C SER A 20 -4.04 -16.90 2.28
N GLY A 21 -3.52 -15.78 1.75
CA GLY A 21 -4.19 -14.49 1.76
C GLY A 21 -3.98 -13.66 3.01
N LEU A 22 -3.06 -14.02 3.89
CA LEU A 22 -2.75 -13.20 5.06
C LEU A 22 -1.92 -11.98 4.67
N LEU A 23 -2.32 -10.81 5.15
CA LEU A 23 -1.54 -9.59 5.06
C LEU A 23 -0.56 -9.53 6.22
N TYR A 24 0.74 -9.42 5.95
CA TYR A 24 1.76 -9.50 6.99
C TYR A 24 3.00 -8.67 6.71
N GLN A 25 3.67 -8.28 7.79
CA GLN A 25 5.06 -7.86 7.77
C GLN A 25 5.95 -9.03 8.17
N SER A 26 7.15 -9.11 7.64
CA SER A 26 8.10 -10.18 7.99
C SER A 26 9.43 -9.61 8.48
N SER A 27 10.05 -10.29 9.44
CA SER A 27 11.41 -10.05 9.93
C SER A 27 12.22 -11.36 9.90
N ARG A 28 13.54 -11.25 9.78
CA ARG A 28 14.47 -12.40 9.96
C ARG A 28 14.80 -12.65 11.42
N GLU A 29 14.61 -11.65 12.25
CA GLU A 29 14.90 -11.68 13.69
C GLU A 29 13.61 -11.49 14.49
N PRO A 30 13.54 -12.04 15.73
CA PRO A 30 12.43 -11.78 16.62
C PRO A 30 12.23 -10.28 16.84
N LYS A 31 10.97 -9.83 16.80
CA LYS A 31 10.59 -8.45 17.11
C LYS A 31 9.32 -8.46 17.95
N GLU A 32 9.13 -7.43 18.75
CA GLU A 32 7.92 -7.26 19.54
C GLU A 32 6.67 -7.23 18.62
N GLY A 33 5.67 -8.02 18.98
CA GLY A 33 4.43 -8.18 18.21
C GLY A 33 4.55 -9.03 16.94
N PHE A 34 5.68 -9.74 16.75
CA PHE A 34 5.88 -10.70 15.67
C PHE A 34 5.89 -12.13 16.25
N GLU A 35 5.21 -13.04 15.58
CA GLU A 35 5.14 -14.46 15.91
C GLU A 35 6.05 -15.27 14.99
N GLU A 36 6.62 -16.36 15.53
CA GLU A 36 7.44 -17.28 14.74
C GLU A 36 6.60 -17.97 13.66
N HIS A 37 7.11 -17.98 12.45
CA HIS A 37 6.52 -18.67 11.30
C HIS A 37 7.56 -19.56 10.64
N ILE A 38 7.24 -20.85 10.58
CA ILE A 38 8.08 -21.86 9.93
C ILE A 38 7.49 -22.17 8.56
N SER A 39 8.29 -22.00 7.51
CA SER A 39 7.89 -22.33 6.15
C SER A 39 7.71 -23.84 5.99
N GLU A 40 6.51 -24.28 5.67
CA GLU A 40 6.21 -25.71 5.42
C GLU A 40 7.03 -26.27 4.23
N LYS A 41 7.41 -25.43 3.27
CA LYS A 41 8.16 -25.88 2.08
C LYS A 41 9.64 -25.99 2.31
N THR A 42 10.24 -25.15 3.14
CA THR A 42 11.70 -25.02 3.25
C THR A 42 12.21 -25.23 4.68
N GLY A 43 11.33 -25.29 5.67
CA GLY A 43 11.69 -25.30 7.09
C GLY A 43 12.31 -23.98 7.60
N ALA A 44 12.40 -22.96 6.75
CA ALA A 44 13.01 -21.69 7.13
C ALA A 44 12.15 -20.95 8.17
N VAL A 45 12.81 -20.46 9.22
CA VAL A 45 12.20 -19.68 10.28
C VAL A 45 12.17 -18.20 9.87
N SER A 46 11.06 -17.55 10.10
CA SER A 46 10.85 -16.10 9.98
C SER A 46 9.84 -15.65 11.02
N TYR A 47 9.75 -14.35 11.25
CA TYR A 47 8.82 -13.79 12.22
C TYR A 47 7.82 -12.91 11.50
N TRP A 48 6.50 -13.12 11.75
CA TRP A 48 5.43 -12.43 11.06
C TRP A 48 4.54 -11.68 12.05
N ARG A 49 4.18 -10.47 11.64
CA ARG A 49 3.07 -9.72 12.25
C ARG A 49 1.92 -9.67 11.25
N VAL A 50 0.80 -10.29 11.59
CA VAL A 50 -0.39 -10.41 10.72
C VAL A 50 -1.36 -9.26 10.99
N PHE A 51 -1.95 -8.72 9.91
CA PHE A 51 -2.91 -7.63 9.93
C PHE A 51 -4.25 -8.13 9.39
N TRP A 52 -5.16 -8.45 10.29
CA TRP A 52 -6.43 -9.09 9.98
C TRP A 52 -7.47 -8.14 9.36
N ASN A 53 -7.38 -6.84 9.67
CA ASN A 53 -8.37 -5.83 9.27
C ASN A 53 -7.95 -5.03 8.03
N GLY A 54 -6.85 -5.43 7.36
CA GLY A 54 -6.33 -4.71 6.22
C GLY A 54 -5.54 -3.45 6.59
N ILE A 55 -5.32 -2.60 5.58
CA ILE A 55 -4.62 -1.30 5.72
C ILE A 55 -5.58 -0.21 5.30
N GLU A 56 -5.72 0.79 6.17
CA GLU A 56 -6.54 1.98 5.97
C GLU A 56 -5.69 3.19 5.56
N GLY A 57 -6.22 4.04 4.69
CA GLY A 57 -5.62 5.30 4.27
C GLY A 57 -6.04 5.70 2.85
N TYR A 58 -5.42 6.72 2.29
CA TYR A 58 -5.66 7.18 0.92
C TYR A 58 -4.83 6.35 -0.07
N LEU A 59 -5.46 5.80 -1.10
CA LEU A 59 -4.75 5.16 -2.21
C LEU A 59 -3.99 6.25 -2.99
N SER A 60 -2.68 6.36 -2.73
CA SER A 60 -1.86 7.46 -3.23
C SER A 60 -1.01 7.10 -4.44
N ASP A 61 -0.68 5.82 -4.63
CA ASP A 61 0.09 5.37 -5.79
C ASP A 61 -0.07 3.87 -6.04
N ILE A 62 0.08 3.48 -7.29
CA ILE A 62 0.26 2.10 -7.72
C ILE A 62 1.41 2.06 -8.70
N ASN A 63 2.44 1.27 -8.41
CA ASN A 63 3.57 1.14 -9.32
C ASN A 63 4.04 -0.32 -9.44
N VAL A 64 4.90 -0.58 -10.44
CA VAL A 64 5.53 -1.88 -10.65
C VAL A 64 7.01 -1.75 -10.33
N ARG A 65 7.50 -2.59 -9.42
CA ARG A 65 8.91 -2.66 -9.02
C ARG A 65 9.48 -4.02 -9.36
N GLU A 66 10.70 -4.02 -9.86
CA GLU A 66 11.49 -5.26 -9.98
C GLU A 66 12.18 -5.52 -8.64
N MET A 67 12.02 -6.71 -8.12
CA MET A 67 12.67 -7.16 -6.89
C MET A 67 13.52 -8.38 -7.21
N ASP A 68 14.73 -8.43 -6.67
CA ASP A 68 15.63 -9.56 -6.78
C ASP A 68 15.58 -10.38 -5.48
N PHE A 69 15.20 -11.64 -5.60
CA PHE A 69 15.25 -12.61 -4.52
C PHE A 69 16.22 -13.71 -4.85
N ASN A 70 17.44 -13.63 -4.34
CA ASN A 70 18.49 -14.61 -4.54
C ASN A 70 18.82 -14.87 -6.03
N GLY A 71 18.93 -13.80 -6.83
CA GLY A 71 19.21 -13.87 -8.27
C GLY A 71 17.98 -14.14 -9.15
N ILE A 72 16.80 -14.30 -8.56
CA ILE A 72 15.54 -14.42 -9.30
C ILE A 72 14.84 -13.05 -9.30
N LYS A 73 14.84 -12.42 -10.48
CA LYS A 73 14.15 -11.15 -10.69
C LYS A 73 12.66 -11.40 -10.91
N ALA A 74 11.84 -10.74 -10.12
CA ALA A 74 10.39 -10.78 -10.25
C ALA A 74 9.77 -9.38 -10.16
N LYS A 75 8.69 -9.16 -10.93
CA LYS A 75 7.96 -7.90 -10.90
C LYS A 75 6.84 -7.97 -9.87
N TYR A 76 6.79 -6.96 -9.02
CA TYR A 76 5.77 -6.80 -7.99
C TYR A 76 4.97 -5.52 -8.23
N VAL A 77 3.68 -5.62 -8.02
CA VAL A 77 2.81 -4.45 -7.87
C VAL A 77 2.92 -3.97 -6.45
N SER A 78 3.27 -2.70 -6.29
CA SER A 78 3.33 -2.00 -5.01
C SER A 78 2.15 -1.03 -4.94
N ILE A 79 1.22 -1.28 -4.05
CA ILE A 79 0.05 -0.45 -3.78
C ILE A 79 0.41 0.44 -2.60
N LYS A 80 0.46 1.75 -2.81
CA LYS A 80 0.78 2.72 -1.77
C LYS A 80 -0.49 3.31 -1.19
N ILE A 81 -0.63 3.15 0.11
CA ILE A 81 -1.65 3.78 0.93
C ILE A 81 -0.94 4.77 1.85
N SER A 82 -1.46 5.98 1.98
CA SER A 82 -0.86 7.02 2.80
C SER A 82 -1.88 7.58 3.77
N ASP A 83 -1.44 7.87 4.99
CA ASP A 83 -2.21 8.62 5.98
C ASP A 83 -1.29 9.61 6.74
N GLU A 84 -1.75 10.13 7.85
CA GLU A 84 -1.02 11.07 8.71
C GLU A 84 0.20 10.42 9.38
N ASP A 85 0.13 9.11 9.65
CA ASP A 85 1.17 8.36 10.36
C ASP A 85 2.28 7.86 9.42
N GLY A 86 2.01 7.74 8.11
CA GLY A 86 3.04 7.31 7.16
C GLY A 86 2.54 6.73 5.84
N ASN A 87 3.41 5.96 5.23
CA ASN A 87 3.16 5.28 3.96
C ASN A 87 3.18 3.76 4.14
N TYR A 88 2.18 3.10 3.62
CA TYR A 88 1.97 1.66 3.69
C TYR A 88 2.02 1.07 2.28
N PHE A 89 2.90 0.10 2.05
CA PHE A 89 3.11 -0.51 0.74
C PHE A 89 2.69 -1.96 0.78
N ILE A 90 1.60 -2.32 0.10
CA ILE A 90 1.18 -3.70 -0.09
C ILE A 90 1.82 -4.22 -1.37
N ASN A 91 2.69 -5.22 -1.26
CA ASN A 91 3.42 -5.79 -2.38
C ASN A 91 2.85 -7.17 -2.75
N VAL A 92 2.41 -7.31 -4.00
CA VAL A 92 1.94 -8.59 -4.55
C VAL A 92 2.68 -8.89 -5.86
N PRO A 93 3.00 -10.15 -6.18
CA PRO A 93 3.59 -10.49 -7.47
C PRO A 93 2.68 -10.01 -8.62
N LEU A 94 3.25 -9.44 -9.69
CA LEU A 94 2.50 -9.03 -10.87
C LEU A 94 1.94 -10.25 -11.62
N MET A 95 2.79 -11.29 -11.74
CA MET A 95 2.48 -12.50 -12.50
C MET A 95 2.49 -13.72 -11.59
N THR A 96 1.72 -14.71 -11.94
CA THR A 96 1.80 -16.06 -11.35
C THR A 96 2.97 -16.83 -11.94
N GLN A 97 3.38 -17.93 -11.30
CA GLN A 97 4.39 -18.84 -11.85
C GLN A 97 3.99 -19.47 -13.20
N LYS A 98 2.70 -19.52 -13.51
CA LYS A 98 2.15 -20.05 -14.78
C LYS A 98 2.06 -18.99 -15.90
N GLY A 99 2.57 -17.77 -15.66
CA GLY A 99 2.61 -16.69 -16.64
C GLY A 99 1.32 -15.84 -16.74
N GLY A 100 0.26 -16.18 -16.02
CA GLY A 100 -0.95 -15.35 -15.94
C GLY A 100 -0.78 -14.19 -14.95
N ILE A 101 -1.60 -13.15 -15.08
CA ILE A 101 -1.63 -12.03 -14.12
C ILE A 101 -2.10 -12.54 -12.74
N ASN A 102 -1.47 -12.04 -11.67
CA ASN A 102 -1.82 -12.43 -10.31
C ASN A 102 -3.27 -12.08 -9.97
N SER A 103 -3.96 -12.96 -9.26
CA SER A 103 -5.38 -12.79 -8.91
C SER A 103 -5.65 -11.56 -8.04
N TYR A 104 -4.74 -11.19 -7.15
CA TYR A 104 -4.85 -9.95 -6.36
C TYR A 104 -4.76 -8.70 -7.25
N VAL A 105 -3.89 -8.72 -8.28
CA VAL A 105 -3.81 -7.62 -9.25
C VAL A 105 -5.10 -7.55 -10.08
N LYS A 106 -5.63 -8.69 -10.53
CA LYS A 106 -6.95 -8.73 -11.20
C LYS A 106 -8.06 -8.21 -10.31
N SER A 107 -8.04 -8.58 -9.04
CA SER A 107 -9.02 -8.09 -8.07
C SER A 107 -8.93 -6.58 -7.92
N LEU A 108 -7.73 -6.03 -7.71
CA LEU A 108 -7.52 -4.58 -7.60
C LEU A 108 -8.08 -3.84 -8.83
N VAL A 109 -7.73 -4.30 -10.03
CA VAL A 109 -8.20 -3.71 -11.31
C VAL A 109 -9.72 -3.60 -11.37
N ARG A 110 -10.43 -4.58 -10.82
CA ARG A 110 -11.91 -4.58 -10.82
C ARG A 110 -12.51 -3.44 -9.99
N TYR A 111 -11.79 -2.93 -9.00
CA TYR A 111 -12.26 -1.85 -8.12
C TYR A 111 -11.82 -0.46 -8.56
N LEU A 112 -10.67 -0.34 -9.24
CA LEU A 112 -10.02 0.94 -9.53
C LEU A 112 -10.95 2.02 -10.11
N PRO A 113 -11.88 1.72 -11.06
CA PRO A 113 -12.78 2.76 -11.59
C PRO A 113 -13.75 3.35 -10.55
N ASN A 114 -14.08 2.61 -9.49
CA ASN A 114 -15.03 3.02 -8.47
C ASN A 114 -14.36 3.57 -7.20
N ILE A 115 -13.03 3.62 -7.16
CA ILE A 115 -12.31 4.18 -6.01
C ILE A 115 -12.24 5.70 -6.17
N ASP A 116 -12.83 6.41 -5.21
CA ASP A 116 -12.60 7.85 -5.04
C ASP A 116 -11.31 8.06 -4.26
N LEU A 117 -10.27 8.57 -4.94
CA LEU A 117 -8.94 8.78 -4.36
C LEU A 117 -8.91 9.87 -3.27
N LYS A 118 -10.00 10.63 -3.11
CA LYS A 118 -10.16 11.64 -2.05
C LYS A 118 -10.71 11.07 -0.73
N ARG A 119 -11.15 9.82 -0.74
CA ARG A 119 -11.67 9.11 0.44
C ARG A 119 -10.66 8.08 0.93
N LYS A 120 -10.59 7.89 2.23
CA LYS A 120 -9.79 6.80 2.82
C LYS A 120 -10.41 5.45 2.44
N VAL A 121 -9.58 4.52 2.02
CA VAL A 121 -9.96 3.14 1.70
C VAL A 121 -9.36 2.17 2.71
N VAL A 122 -10.02 1.04 2.89
CA VAL A 122 -9.46 -0.12 3.58
C VAL A 122 -9.21 -1.20 2.54
N ILE A 123 -7.97 -1.65 2.39
CA ILE A 123 -7.60 -2.76 1.50
C ILE A 123 -7.26 -3.96 2.35
N ASN A 124 -8.06 -5.02 2.23
CA ASN A 124 -7.89 -6.27 2.96
C ASN A 124 -7.86 -7.46 1.99
N PRO A 125 -6.79 -8.26 1.93
CA PRO A 125 -6.80 -9.47 1.14
C PRO A 125 -7.75 -10.51 1.77
N ALA A 126 -8.53 -11.18 0.93
CA ALA A 126 -9.32 -12.32 1.36
C ALA A 126 -8.39 -13.46 1.75
N HIS A 127 -8.49 -13.95 2.96
CA HIS A 127 -7.73 -15.09 3.43
C HIS A 127 -8.55 -16.38 3.39
N ALA A 128 -7.86 -17.53 3.24
CA ALA A 128 -8.47 -18.85 3.29
C ALA A 128 -9.01 -19.13 4.70
N ARG A 129 -10.21 -19.67 4.78
CA ARG A 129 -10.75 -20.20 6.04
C ARG A 129 -10.14 -21.57 6.31
N LYS A 130 -10.18 -21.99 7.59
CA LYS A 130 -9.75 -23.35 7.95
C LYS A 130 -10.59 -24.39 7.17
N GLY A 131 -9.91 -25.20 6.36
CA GLY A 131 -10.55 -26.21 5.50
C GLY A 131 -10.72 -25.79 4.04
N ASP A 132 -10.48 -24.52 3.69
CA ASP A 132 -10.45 -24.09 2.29
C ASP A 132 -9.18 -24.64 1.61
N GLN A 133 -9.36 -25.20 0.42
CA GLN A 133 -8.26 -25.75 -0.36
C GLN A 133 -7.40 -24.64 -0.99
N TYR A 134 -7.98 -23.46 -1.24
CA TYR A 134 -7.28 -22.33 -1.89
C TYR A 134 -7.70 -21.00 -1.27
N ALA A 135 -6.72 -20.11 -1.16
CA ALA A 135 -7.02 -18.71 -0.86
C ALA A 135 -7.80 -18.07 -2.02
N PRO A 136 -8.81 -17.25 -1.74
CA PRO A 136 -9.65 -16.67 -2.78
C PRO A 136 -8.91 -15.73 -3.74
N GLY A 137 -7.69 -15.28 -3.41
CA GLY A 137 -6.86 -14.41 -4.27
C GLY A 137 -7.50 -13.07 -4.61
N ASN A 138 -8.37 -12.55 -3.75
CA ASN A 138 -9.09 -11.32 -3.95
C ASN A 138 -8.73 -10.30 -2.87
N PHE A 139 -8.87 -9.00 -3.20
CA PHE A 139 -8.99 -7.94 -2.23
C PHE A 139 -10.47 -7.67 -1.92
N PHE A 140 -10.76 -7.38 -0.68
CA PHE A 140 -11.95 -6.63 -0.27
C PHE A 140 -11.51 -5.18 -0.12
N ILE A 141 -12.17 -4.27 -0.82
CA ILE A 141 -11.89 -2.84 -0.77
C ILE A 141 -13.17 -2.13 -0.35
N SER A 142 -13.08 -1.35 0.70
CA SER A 142 -14.16 -0.53 1.23
C SER A 142 -13.67 0.90 1.46
N TYR A 143 -14.58 1.86 1.57
CA TYR A 143 -14.26 3.13 2.19
C TYR A 143 -14.23 2.96 3.70
N ALA A 144 -13.25 3.58 4.33
CA ALA A 144 -13.17 3.61 5.78
C ALA A 144 -14.40 4.29 6.38
N ARG A 145 -14.85 3.81 7.54
CA ARG A 145 -15.95 4.40 8.28
C ARG A 145 -15.62 5.84 8.65
N GLU A 146 -16.62 6.71 8.54
CA GLU A 146 -16.48 8.14 8.89
C GLU A 146 -16.65 8.41 10.40
N THR A 147 -17.31 7.48 11.10
CA THR A 147 -17.54 7.58 12.55
C THR A 147 -17.10 6.30 13.26
N PRO A 148 -16.68 6.35 14.54
CA PRO A 148 -16.24 5.17 15.28
C PRO A 148 -17.28 4.04 15.32
N ASP A 149 -18.57 4.37 15.38
CA ASP A 149 -19.69 3.42 15.42
C ASP A 149 -20.20 3.03 14.02
N GLY A 150 -19.65 3.66 12.97
CA GLY A 150 -19.99 3.38 11.58
C GLY A 150 -19.45 2.05 11.11
N LYS A 151 -19.94 1.60 9.95
CA LYS A 151 -19.41 0.45 9.23
C LYS A 151 -18.69 0.93 7.99
N ASP A 152 -17.65 0.17 7.58
CA ASP A 152 -16.98 0.39 6.31
C ASP A 152 -17.98 0.21 5.16
N GLU A 153 -17.95 1.13 4.20
CA GLU A 153 -18.81 1.10 3.01
C GLU A 153 -18.13 0.27 1.93
N LEU A 154 -18.69 -0.88 1.56
CA LEU A 154 -18.14 -1.75 0.54
C LEU A 154 -18.15 -1.07 -0.83
N ILE A 155 -16.98 -0.95 -1.45
CA ILE A 155 -16.85 -0.50 -2.84
C ILE A 155 -17.23 -1.65 -3.75
N GLN A 156 -18.18 -1.40 -4.66
CA GLN A 156 -18.57 -2.40 -5.65
C GLN A 156 -17.49 -2.54 -6.72
N GLN A 157 -17.26 -3.76 -7.18
CA GLN A 157 -16.43 -3.98 -8.35
C GLN A 157 -17.07 -3.35 -9.58
N TYR A 158 -16.33 -2.52 -10.31
CA TYR A 158 -16.77 -1.97 -11.59
C TYR A 158 -16.78 -3.06 -12.67
N TYR A 159 -15.67 -3.79 -12.80
CA TYR A 159 -15.56 -4.90 -13.73
C TYR A 159 -16.06 -6.20 -13.10
N LYS A 160 -17.13 -6.76 -13.64
CA LYS A 160 -17.67 -8.09 -13.28
C LYS A 160 -17.68 -8.96 -14.52
N ASN A 161 -17.73 -10.27 -14.36
CA ASN A 161 -17.77 -11.21 -15.48
C ASN A 161 -18.91 -10.83 -16.45
N GLY A 162 -18.57 -10.65 -17.73
CA GLY A 162 -19.52 -10.23 -18.77
C GLY A 162 -20.05 -8.79 -18.66
N GLN A 163 -19.54 -7.98 -17.71
CA GLN A 163 -19.99 -6.59 -17.51
C GLN A 163 -18.83 -5.60 -17.65
N ASN A 164 -19.15 -4.40 -18.15
CA ASN A 164 -18.20 -3.30 -18.32
C ASN A 164 -16.96 -3.70 -19.15
N GLY A 165 -17.13 -4.63 -20.11
CA GLY A 165 -16.04 -5.09 -20.97
C GLY A 165 -15.15 -6.18 -20.35
N TRP A 166 -15.40 -6.61 -19.10
CA TRP A 166 -14.65 -7.74 -18.52
C TRP A 166 -15.02 -9.02 -19.24
N PRO A 167 -14.05 -9.72 -19.88
CA PRO A 167 -14.36 -10.93 -20.62
C PRO A 167 -14.86 -12.05 -19.73
N ASP A 168 -15.73 -12.90 -20.26
CA ASP A 168 -16.08 -14.14 -19.61
C ASP A 168 -14.89 -15.10 -19.64
N ARG A 169 -14.83 -15.97 -18.63
CA ARG A 169 -13.91 -17.11 -18.66
C ARG A 169 -14.43 -18.15 -19.64
N VAL A 170 -13.55 -18.78 -20.39
CA VAL A 170 -13.91 -19.90 -21.25
C VAL A 170 -13.86 -21.19 -20.44
N GLU A 171 -14.99 -21.88 -20.38
CA GLU A 171 -15.08 -23.19 -19.73
C GLU A 171 -14.92 -24.28 -20.80
N SER A 172 -14.08 -25.25 -20.55
CA SER A 172 -13.91 -26.46 -21.34
C SER A 172 -13.94 -27.68 -20.42
N THR A 173 -14.26 -28.83 -20.99
CA THR A 173 -14.24 -30.11 -20.26
C THR A 173 -13.18 -30.99 -20.88
N ASP A 174 -12.33 -31.57 -20.05
CA ASP A 174 -11.34 -32.54 -20.55
C ASP A 174 -11.95 -33.90 -20.86
N ILE A 175 -11.15 -34.79 -21.43
CA ILE A 175 -11.63 -36.17 -21.80
C ILE A 175 -12.08 -37.01 -20.62
N MET A 176 -11.72 -36.60 -19.38
CA MET A 176 -12.13 -37.27 -18.14
C MET A 176 -13.34 -36.61 -17.48
N GLY A 177 -13.96 -35.60 -18.13
CA GLY A 177 -15.10 -34.87 -17.60
C GLY A 177 -14.77 -33.76 -16.61
N ASN A 178 -13.48 -33.46 -16.37
CA ASN A 178 -13.09 -32.38 -15.46
C ASN A 178 -13.23 -31.02 -16.15
N LYS A 179 -13.84 -30.07 -15.43
CA LYS A 179 -13.95 -28.70 -15.91
C LYS A 179 -12.59 -27.98 -15.86
N LYS A 180 -12.21 -27.35 -16.96
CA LYS A 180 -11.05 -26.47 -17.09
C LYS A 180 -11.50 -25.07 -17.47
N PHE A 181 -10.81 -24.06 -16.95
CA PHE A 181 -11.12 -22.66 -17.21
C PHE A 181 -9.90 -21.98 -17.84
N ASP A 182 -10.14 -21.32 -18.99
CA ASP A 182 -9.17 -20.42 -19.62
C ASP A 182 -9.47 -18.99 -19.20
N TYR A 183 -8.48 -18.35 -18.62
CA TYR A 183 -8.52 -16.96 -18.14
C TYR A 183 -7.71 -15.99 -19.04
N THR A 184 -7.19 -16.45 -20.17
CA THR A 184 -6.28 -15.67 -21.03
C THR A 184 -6.88 -14.33 -21.45
N ALA A 185 -8.16 -14.33 -21.86
CA ALA A 185 -8.85 -13.10 -22.22
C ALA A 185 -8.99 -12.13 -21.04
N GLN A 186 -9.31 -12.65 -19.84
CA GLN A 186 -9.39 -11.86 -18.62
C GLN A 186 -8.03 -11.32 -18.19
N ASP A 187 -6.98 -12.12 -18.31
CA ASP A 187 -5.61 -11.72 -17.97
C ASP A 187 -5.12 -10.60 -18.90
N THR A 188 -5.38 -10.74 -20.20
CA THR A 188 -5.04 -9.71 -21.20
C THR A 188 -5.79 -8.40 -20.93
N PHE A 189 -7.09 -8.47 -20.71
CA PHE A 189 -7.92 -7.30 -20.40
C PHE A 189 -7.46 -6.62 -19.11
N ALA A 190 -7.30 -7.39 -18.02
CA ALA A 190 -6.85 -6.88 -16.74
C ALA A 190 -5.49 -6.19 -16.85
N PHE A 191 -4.56 -6.74 -17.63
CA PHE A 191 -3.24 -6.16 -17.83
C PHE A 191 -3.30 -4.84 -18.62
N GLN A 192 -4.18 -4.74 -19.62
CA GLN A 192 -4.39 -3.50 -20.38
C GLN A 192 -4.97 -2.40 -19.49
N VAL A 193 -6.03 -2.70 -18.73
CA VAL A 193 -6.62 -1.74 -17.80
C VAL A 193 -5.61 -1.34 -16.72
N PHE A 194 -4.87 -2.30 -16.17
CA PHE A 194 -3.85 -2.01 -15.17
C PHE A 194 -2.79 -1.04 -15.68
N LYS A 195 -2.30 -1.21 -16.91
CA LYS A 195 -1.35 -0.27 -17.54
C LYS A 195 -1.93 1.15 -17.63
N GLN A 196 -3.20 1.32 -18.02
CA GLN A 196 -3.83 2.63 -18.09
C GLN A 196 -3.84 3.33 -16.70
N TYR A 197 -4.11 2.58 -15.65
CA TYR A 197 -4.05 3.12 -14.28
C TYR A 197 -2.64 3.45 -13.82
N LEU A 198 -1.63 2.64 -14.18
CA LEU A 198 -0.23 2.97 -13.90
C LEU A 198 0.17 4.31 -14.53
N GLU A 199 -0.18 4.54 -15.81
CA GLU A 199 0.10 5.80 -16.49
C GLU A 199 -0.66 6.98 -15.83
N LYS A 200 -1.91 6.76 -15.39
CA LYS A 200 -2.68 7.78 -14.68
C LYS A 200 -2.01 8.17 -13.36
N PHE A 201 -1.65 7.22 -12.50
CA PHE A 201 -0.97 7.49 -11.24
C PHE A 201 0.39 8.17 -11.44
N LYS A 202 1.15 7.74 -12.45
CA LYS A 202 2.42 8.36 -12.81
C LYS A 202 2.24 9.83 -13.19
N ALA A 203 1.27 10.14 -14.05
CA ALA A 203 0.98 11.51 -14.46
C ALA A 203 0.50 12.39 -13.29
N GLU A 204 -0.27 11.85 -12.35
CA GLU A 204 -0.71 12.58 -11.15
C GLU A 204 0.46 12.86 -10.20
N ASN A 205 1.37 11.90 -10.01
CA ASN A 205 2.56 12.07 -9.20
C ASN A 205 3.52 13.12 -9.79
N GLU A 206 3.77 13.10 -11.10
CA GLU A 206 4.60 14.09 -11.79
C GLU A 206 4.04 15.52 -11.65
N LYS A 207 2.72 15.69 -11.77
CA LYS A 207 2.07 17.00 -11.54
C LYS A 207 2.24 17.47 -10.08
N SER A 208 2.14 16.57 -9.13
CA SER A 208 2.30 16.88 -7.70
C SER A 208 3.73 17.32 -7.37
N GLU A 209 4.73 16.71 -7.99
CA GLU A 209 6.15 17.08 -7.83
C GLU A 209 6.46 18.43 -8.46
N GLN A 210 5.93 18.71 -9.66
CA GLN A 210 6.09 20.01 -10.33
C GLN A 210 5.51 21.16 -9.49
N ASN A 211 4.34 20.97 -8.90
CA ASN A 211 3.70 21.97 -8.04
C ASN A 211 4.50 22.21 -6.75
N ARG A 212 5.14 21.19 -6.18
CA ARG A 212 6.04 21.35 -5.03
C ARG A 212 7.32 22.10 -5.39
N GLY A 213 7.89 21.86 -6.57
CA GLY A 213 9.09 22.56 -7.06
C GLY A 213 8.87 24.06 -7.28
N GLN A 214 7.66 24.46 -7.70
CA GLN A 214 7.32 25.86 -7.90
C GLN A 214 7.09 26.63 -6.60
N SER A 215 6.67 26.00 -5.51
CA SER A 215 6.47 26.64 -4.22
C SER A 215 7.76 26.92 -3.45
N ILE A 216 8.87 26.28 -3.80
CA ILE A 216 10.19 26.50 -3.16
C ILE A 216 10.97 27.64 -3.83
N GLY A 217 10.53 28.11 -5.00
CA GLY A 217 11.17 29.19 -5.77
C GLY A 217 10.76 30.63 -5.38
N ALA A 218 9.82 30.83 -4.47
CA ALA A 218 9.50 32.14 -3.94
C ALA A 218 10.51 32.51 -2.83
N THR A 219 11.62 33.12 -3.21
CA THR A 219 12.54 33.77 -2.27
C THR A 219 11.75 34.76 -1.43
N PRO A 220 11.76 34.70 -0.08
CA PRO A 220 11.14 35.73 0.72
C PRO A 220 11.91 37.05 0.46
N THR A 221 11.20 38.00 -0.10
CA THR A 221 11.70 39.39 -0.20
C THR A 221 12.16 39.81 1.20
N ALA A 222 13.43 40.26 1.28
CA ALA A 222 14.06 40.69 2.50
C ALA A 222 13.14 41.68 3.24
N GLN A 223 12.60 41.25 4.36
CA GLN A 223 11.96 42.15 5.30
C GLN A 223 13.04 43.05 5.91
N THR A 224 12.89 44.33 5.71
CA THR A 224 13.67 45.38 6.38
C THR A 224 13.64 45.12 7.89
N PRO A 225 14.78 45.13 8.59
CA PRO A 225 14.81 44.92 10.03
C PRO A 225 14.05 46.04 10.73
N PRO A 226 13.27 45.73 11.78
CA PRO A 226 12.58 46.76 12.56
C PRO A 226 13.59 47.66 13.27
N PRO A 227 13.28 48.97 13.50
CA PRO A 227 14.18 49.92 14.14
C PRO A 227 14.53 49.45 15.55
N SER A 228 15.83 49.49 15.86
CA SER A 228 16.35 49.16 17.18
C SER A 228 15.83 50.15 18.22
N TYR A 229 15.02 49.69 19.14
CA TYR A 229 14.69 50.41 20.37
C TYR A 229 15.86 50.24 21.34
N ALA A 230 16.47 51.35 21.72
CA ALA A 230 17.51 51.42 22.75
C ALA A 230 16.95 50.90 24.09
N THR A 231 17.55 49.83 24.57
CA THR A 231 17.23 49.24 25.88
C THR A 231 17.78 50.16 26.96
N GLN A 232 16.91 50.86 27.69
CA GLN A 232 17.26 51.52 28.95
C GLN A 232 17.55 50.46 30.01
N ALA A 233 18.71 50.55 30.64
CA ALA A 233 19.11 49.68 31.74
C ALA A 233 18.19 49.87 32.96
N PRO A 234 17.78 48.83 33.66
CA PRO A 234 17.05 48.97 34.90
C PRO A 234 17.98 49.39 36.04
N SER A 235 17.57 50.45 36.74
CA SER A 235 18.22 50.94 37.98
C SER A 235 18.17 49.83 39.06
N GLN A 236 19.32 49.50 39.59
CA GLN A 236 19.43 48.58 40.72
C GLN A 236 19.02 49.31 42.02
N THR A 237 17.94 48.82 42.66
CA THR A 237 17.59 49.17 44.03
C THR A 237 18.35 48.23 44.98
N PRO A 238 19.07 48.74 46.02
CA PRO A 238 19.77 47.90 47.00
C PRO A 238 18.79 47.17 47.93
N PRO A 239 19.14 45.94 48.41
CA PRO A 239 18.29 45.16 49.27
C PRO A 239 18.20 45.76 50.71
N PRO A 240 17.08 45.59 51.41
CA PRO A 240 16.96 46.03 52.81
C PRO A 240 17.81 45.15 53.73
N SER A 241 18.58 45.84 54.61
CA SER A 241 19.32 45.22 55.71
C SER A 241 18.36 44.74 56.81
N TYR A 242 18.40 43.47 57.15
CA TYR A 242 17.82 42.94 58.38
C TYR A 242 18.80 43.16 59.50
N GLN A 243 18.39 43.98 60.53
CA GLN A 243 18.93 43.98 61.87
C GLN A 243 18.13 42.99 62.74
N GLN A 244 18.87 42.15 63.41
CA GLN A 244 18.62 41.28 64.56
C GLN A 244 17.16 41.04 65.05
#